data_d6238205ccf42e6187284d516796dbfc
#
_entry.id   d6238205ccf42e6187284d516796dbfc
#
_cell.length_a   1.000
_cell.length_b   1.000
_cell.length_c   1.000
_cell.angle_alpha   90.00
_cell.angle_beta   90.00
_cell.angle_gamma   90.00
#
_symmetry.space_group_name_H-M   'P 1'
#
loop_
_entity.id
_entity.type
_entity.pdbx_description
1 polymer ?
#
loop_
_entity_poly.entity_id
_entity_poly.type
_entity_poly.pdbx_seq_one_letter_code
_entity_poly.pdbx_strand_id
1 'polypeptide(L)'
;MLGHRLAWLQAQADHAHGSAVRDLLETKRPSLLAHGYLSVNIIHATGIEGARHAQGTVVVIDVLRSFTVSAYALAGGARECRLVRTVIEALALAEQTPGAILCAEEDALPVDGIPISNSPTQIRELDLQGKVLIQRSTAGTQAAAAVQGDDIFAASLVVARATAQACLLRNPATLTLVASADHREDHACAGYIAAVIRGEAPNLEDMLRPLRDTERYRRVLSGAWPGFPATDLELSLTADRFDFAMPLARQEGYLRLTTTTVL
;
A
#
# COMPACT_ATOMS: atom_id res chain seq x y z
N MET A 1 -28.83 -20.89 22.03
CA MET A 1 -28.04 -21.84 21.23
C MET A 1 -28.54 -22.06 19.80
N LEU A 2 -29.53 -21.32 19.29
CA LEU A 2 -30.02 -21.45 17.89
C LEU A 2 -29.40 -20.41 16.92
N GLY A 3 -28.85 -19.31 17.42
CA GLY A 3 -28.30 -18.24 16.55
C GLY A 3 -27.00 -18.57 15.82
N HIS A 4 -26.12 -19.40 16.40
CA HIS A 4 -24.86 -19.79 15.79
C HIS A 4 -24.95 -20.83 14.67
N ARG A 5 -26.02 -21.61 14.60
CA ARG A 5 -26.22 -22.60 13.52
C ARG A 5 -26.77 -21.98 12.24
N LEU A 6 -27.51 -20.89 12.31
CA LEU A 6 -28.04 -20.18 11.14
C LEU A 6 -26.94 -19.40 10.40
N ALA A 7 -26.02 -18.77 11.12
CA ALA A 7 -24.88 -18.05 10.52
C ALA A 7 -23.93 -18.99 9.77
N TRP A 8 -23.72 -20.22 10.25
CA TRP A 8 -22.87 -21.21 9.60
C TRP A 8 -23.49 -21.80 8.33
N LEU A 9 -24.81 -21.98 8.30
CA LEU A 9 -25.55 -22.44 7.12
C LEU A 9 -25.65 -21.36 6.04
N GLN A 10 -25.72 -20.08 6.40
CA GLN A 10 -25.69 -18.97 5.47
C GLN A 10 -24.34 -18.86 4.76
N ALA A 11 -23.22 -19.04 5.51
CA ALA A 11 -21.86 -19.02 4.94
C ALA A 11 -21.58 -20.19 3.97
N GLN A 12 -22.27 -21.34 4.12
CA GLN A 12 -22.15 -22.47 3.18
C GLN A 12 -23.00 -22.29 1.91
N ALA A 13 -24.12 -21.59 1.98
CA ALA A 13 -24.94 -21.26 0.82
C ALA A 13 -24.24 -20.27 -0.11
N ASP A 14 -23.51 -19.31 0.46
CA ASP A 14 -22.73 -18.33 -0.32
C ASP A 14 -21.53 -18.97 -1.03
N HIS A 15 -20.98 -20.06 -0.50
CA HIS A 15 -19.89 -20.82 -1.17
C HIS A 15 -20.36 -21.63 -2.39
N ALA A 16 -21.59 -22.12 -2.39
CA ALA A 16 -22.14 -22.91 -3.51
C ALA A 16 -22.51 -22.05 -4.73
N HIS A 17 -22.86 -20.76 -4.53
CA HIS A 17 -23.14 -19.83 -5.61
C HIS A 17 -21.87 -19.17 -6.18
N GLY A 18 -20.79 -19.18 -5.42
CA GLY A 18 -19.50 -18.60 -5.83
C GLY A 18 -18.79 -19.36 -6.96
N SER A 19 -19.01 -20.67 -7.09
CA SER A 19 -18.36 -21.46 -8.14
C SER A 19 -18.96 -21.20 -9.53
N ALA A 20 -20.28 -21.13 -9.64
CA ALA A 20 -20.97 -20.86 -10.91
C ALA A 20 -20.73 -19.43 -11.42
N VAL A 21 -20.58 -18.45 -10.52
CA VAL A 21 -20.23 -17.06 -10.89
C VAL A 21 -18.75 -16.98 -11.27
N ARG A 22 -17.85 -17.73 -10.64
CA ARG A 22 -16.44 -17.82 -11.07
C ARG A 22 -16.29 -18.39 -12.48
N ASP A 23 -16.99 -19.48 -12.79
CA ASP A 23 -16.93 -20.11 -14.14
C ASP A 23 -17.50 -19.17 -15.21
N LEU A 24 -18.55 -18.38 -14.89
CA LEU A 24 -19.09 -17.37 -15.82
C LEU A 24 -18.16 -16.18 -16.03
N LEU A 25 -17.39 -15.80 -15.01
CA LEU A 25 -16.40 -14.72 -15.10
C LEU A 25 -15.10 -15.17 -15.79
N GLU A 26 -14.74 -16.46 -15.67
CA GLU A 26 -13.59 -17.02 -16.40
C GLU A 26 -13.88 -17.20 -17.89
N THR A 27 -15.12 -17.54 -18.27
CA THR A 27 -15.52 -17.68 -19.69
C THR A 27 -15.79 -16.34 -20.39
N LYS A 28 -15.94 -15.24 -19.64
CA LYS A 28 -16.13 -13.86 -20.16
C LYS A 28 -14.94 -12.95 -19.96
N ARG A 29 -13.76 -13.48 -19.61
CA ARG A 29 -12.54 -12.67 -19.73
C ARG A 29 -12.35 -12.38 -21.23
N PRO A 30 -12.63 -11.13 -21.72
CA PRO A 30 -12.10 -10.77 -23.02
C PRO A 30 -10.59 -10.94 -22.88
N SER A 31 -9.99 -11.59 -23.86
CA SER A 31 -8.54 -11.69 -23.95
C SER A 31 -7.97 -10.29 -24.15
N LEU A 32 -7.89 -9.49 -23.10
CA LEU A 32 -7.15 -8.23 -23.06
C LEU A 32 -5.68 -8.42 -23.45
N LEU A 33 -5.23 -9.69 -23.47
CA LEU A 33 -3.91 -10.12 -23.92
C LEU A 33 -3.74 -10.17 -25.45
N ALA A 34 -4.82 -9.95 -26.24
CA ALA A 34 -4.76 -10.10 -27.70
C ALA A 34 -4.52 -8.81 -28.49
N HIS A 35 -4.46 -7.65 -27.84
CA HIS A 35 -4.10 -6.38 -28.49
C HIS A 35 -2.72 -5.96 -27.98
N GLY A 36 -1.71 -6.00 -28.87
CA GLY A 36 -0.31 -5.72 -28.61
C GLY A 36 -0.08 -4.64 -27.53
N TYR A 37 0.18 -5.08 -26.32
CA TYR A 37 0.71 -4.20 -25.30
C TYR A 37 2.04 -3.67 -25.80
N LEU A 38 2.11 -2.38 -26.05
CA LEU A 38 3.38 -1.68 -26.20
C LEU A 38 4.22 -2.09 -24.97
N SER A 39 5.42 -2.55 -25.18
CA SER A 39 6.31 -2.96 -24.10
C SER A 39 6.51 -1.79 -23.15
N VAL A 40 5.86 -1.85 -21.97
CA VAL A 40 6.05 -0.84 -20.92
C VAL A 40 7.51 -0.88 -20.49
N ASN A 41 8.20 0.26 -20.60
CA ASN A 41 9.54 0.40 -20.06
C ASN A 41 9.46 0.53 -18.54
N ILE A 42 9.88 -0.49 -17.79
CA ILE A 42 9.85 -0.49 -16.32
C ILE A 42 11.24 -0.08 -15.80
N ILE A 43 11.27 1.02 -15.05
CA ILE A 43 12.45 1.55 -14.37
C ILE A 43 12.34 1.26 -12.88
N HIS A 44 13.38 0.72 -12.27
CA HIS A 44 13.50 0.59 -10.82
C HIS A 44 14.38 1.71 -10.28
N ALA A 45 13.87 2.41 -9.25
CA ALA A 45 14.55 3.50 -8.59
C ALA A 45 14.47 3.36 -7.06
N THR A 46 15.30 4.10 -6.32
CA THR A 46 15.38 3.97 -4.87
C THR A 46 15.55 5.34 -4.22
N GLY A 47 14.83 5.53 -3.10
CA GLY A 47 14.96 6.70 -2.23
C GLY A 47 14.43 8.00 -2.83
N ILE A 48 14.65 9.08 -2.11
CA ILE A 48 14.21 10.43 -2.49
C ILE A 48 14.82 10.86 -3.83
N GLU A 49 16.09 10.53 -4.07
CA GLU A 49 16.77 10.90 -5.30
C GLU A 49 16.21 10.14 -6.51
N GLY A 50 15.94 8.83 -6.35
CA GLY A 50 15.25 8.03 -7.35
C GLY A 50 13.84 8.57 -7.65
N ALA A 51 13.13 9.02 -6.63
CA ALA A 51 11.80 9.63 -6.78
C ALA A 51 11.82 10.96 -7.54
N ARG A 52 12.85 11.80 -7.33
CA ARG A 52 13.03 13.07 -8.06
C ARG A 52 13.23 12.89 -9.56
N HIS A 53 13.88 11.81 -9.97
CA HIS A 53 14.20 11.53 -11.37
C HIS A 53 13.21 10.53 -12.01
N ALA A 54 12.17 10.12 -11.28
CA ALA A 54 11.15 9.20 -11.77
C ALA A 54 10.41 9.79 -12.98
N GLN A 55 10.08 8.93 -13.95
CA GLN A 55 9.46 9.31 -15.22
C GLN A 55 8.21 8.49 -15.48
N GLY A 56 7.30 9.05 -16.26
CA GLY A 56 6.04 8.41 -16.66
C GLY A 56 5.09 8.22 -15.48
N THR A 57 4.34 7.13 -15.47
CA THR A 57 3.58 6.73 -14.28
C THR A 57 4.54 6.29 -13.18
N VAL A 58 4.35 6.77 -11.97
CA VAL A 58 5.27 6.52 -10.84
C VAL A 58 4.54 5.77 -9.74
N VAL A 59 5.13 4.67 -9.26
CA VAL A 59 4.65 3.96 -8.07
C VAL A 59 5.69 4.10 -6.98
N VAL A 60 5.35 4.78 -5.89
CA VAL A 60 6.19 4.89 -4.69
C VAL A 60 5.81 3.77 -3.73
N ILE A 61 6.79 2.97 -3.32
CA ILE A 61 6.59 1.74 -2.56
C ILE A 61 7.20 1.88 -1.17
N ASP A 62 6.40 1.62 -0.13
CA ASP A 62 6.85 1.54 1.26
C ASP A 62 6.04 0.44 1.97
N VAL A 63 6.65 -0.75 2.10
CA VAL A 63 5.99 -1.94 2.66
C VAL A 63 6.04 -1.91 4.18
N LEU A 64 7.19 -1.64 4.76
CA LEU A 64 7.36 -1.59 6.20
C LEU A 64 7.74 -0.16 6.63
N ARG A 65 6.70 0.72 6.83
CA ARG A 65 5.27 0.40 7.02
C ARG A 65 4.31 1.38 6.34
N SER A 66 4.79 2.48 5.77
CA SER A 66 3.98 3.68 5.50
C SER A 66 2.73 3.39 4.65
N PHE A 67 2.90 2.82 3.47
CA PHE A 67 1.75 2.61 2.58
C PHE A 67 0.94 1.36 2.88
N THR A 68 1.47 0.45 3.70
CA THR A 68 0.64 -0.57 4.34
C THR A 68 -0.33 0.05 5.34
N VAL A 69 0.12 0.99 6.17
CA VAL A 69 -0.73 1.75 7.10
C VAL A 69 -1.82 2.50 6.34
N SER A 70 -1.46 3.22 5.26
CA SER A 70 -2.45 3.91 4.41
C SER A 70 -3.49 2.95 3.84
N ALA A 71 -3.07 1.79 3.34
CA ALA A 71 -3.98 0.78 2.77
C ALA A 71 -4.96 0.25 3.82
N TYR A 72 -4.47 -0.08 5.03
CA TYR A 72 -5.35 -0.53 6.12
C TYR A 72 -6.30 0.58 6.59
N ALA A 73 -5.85 1.83 6.62
CA ALA A 73 -6.70 2.96 6.97
C ALA A 73 -7.85 3.14 5.97
N LEU A 74 -7.54 3.12 4.67
CA LEU A 74 -8.54 3.24 3.61
C LEU A 74 -9.50 2.05 3.59
N ALA A 75 -9.00 0.82 3.75
CA ALA A 75 -9.83 -0.38 3.87
C ALA A 75 -10.72 -0.35 5.12
N GLY A 76 -10.29 0.29 6.20
CA GLY A 76 -11.06 0.53 7.43
C GLY A 76 -12.07 1.66 7.33
N GLY A 77 -12.25 2.27 6.14
CA GLY A 77 -13.26 3.31 5.87
C GLY A 77 -12.76 4.74 6.02
N ALA A 78 -11.45 4.96 6.15
CA ALA A 78 -10.90 6.32 6.07
C ALA A 78 -11.25 6.92 4.70
N ARG A 79 -11.71 8.17 4.72
CA ARG A 79 -12.10 8.90 3.50
C ARG A 79 -10.89 9.19 2.61
N GLU A 80 -9.76 9.51 3.24
CA GLU A 80 -8.49 9.80 2.59
C GLU A 80 -7.34 9.73 3.60
N CYS A 81 -6.11 9.56 3.08
CA CYS A 81 -4.91 9.83 3.86
C CYS A 81 -4.25 11.11 3.31
N ARG A 82 -3.79 11.98 4.20
CA ARG A 82 -3.05 13.20 3.90
C ARG A 82 -1.60 13.00 4.30
N LEU A 83 -0.73 12.94 3.32
CA LEU A 83 0.69 12.71 3.55
C LEU A 83 1.42 14.06 3.66
N VAL A 84 2.17 14.23 4.72
CA VAL A 84 2.97 15.44 5.00
C VAL A 84 4.44 15.09 5.22
N ARG A 85 5.31 16.08 5.19
CA ARG A 85 6.76 15.87 5.28
C ARG A 85 7.30 15.95 6.69
N THR A 86 6.69 16.78 7.54
CA THR A 86 7.17 17.06 8.90
C THR A 86 6.07 16.79 9.94
N VAL A 87 6.50 16.55 11.17
CA VAL A 87 5.57 16.45 12.32
C VAL A 87 4.84 17.78 12.54
N ILE A 88 5.51 18.91 12.34
CA ILE A 88 4.91 20.25 12.47
C ILE A 88 3.76 20.42 11.48
N GLU A 89 3.97 20.03 10.21
CA GLU A 89 2.90 20.05 9.20
C GLU A 89 1.75 19.12 9.57
N ALA A 90 2.04 17.94 10.15
CA ALA A 90 1.01 17.00 10.59
C ALA A 90 0.13 17.59 11.70
N LEU A 91 0.74 18.22 12.70
CA LEU A 91 0.03 18.86 13.80
C LEU A 91 -0.81 20.05 13.32
N ALA A 92 -0.23 20.94 12.51
CA ALA A 92 -0.94 22.09 11.95
C ALA A 92 -2.13 21.67 11.06
N LEU A 93 -1.99 20.61 10.27
CA LEU A 93 -3.06 20.08 9.45
C LEU A 93 -4.16 19.40 10.28
N ALA A 94 -3.81 18.79 11.41
CA ALA A 94 -4.76 18.18 12.33
C ALA A 94 -5.64 19.24 13.02
N GLU A 95 -5.09 20.37 13.40
CA GLU A 95 -5.85 21.50 13.96
C GLU A 95 -6.93 21.99 12.97
N GLN A 96 -6.64 21.95 11.68
CA GLN A 96 -7.55 22.34 10.59
C GLN A 96 -8.50 21.23 10.16
N THR A 97 -8.35 20.01 10.69
CA THR A 97 -9.12 18.83 10.28
C THR A 97 -9.74 18.15 11.50
N PRO A 98 -10.87 18.67 12.04
CA PRO A 98 -11.50 18.09 13.22
C PRO A 98 -11.77 16.60 13.08
N GLY A 99 -11.38 15.81 14.08
CA GLY A 99 -11.55 14.37 14.12
C GLY A 99 -10.57 13.57 13.23
N ALA A 100 -9.53 14.22 12.69
CA ALA A 100 -8.45 13.51 12.00
C ALA A 100 -7.66 12.64 12.98
N ILE A 101 -7.13 11.53 12.44
CA ILE A 101 -6.22 10.64 13.17
C ILE A 101 -4.80 10.98 12.75
N LEU A 102 -3.94 11.26 13.72
CA LEU A 102 -2.52 11.48 13.49
C LEU A 102 -1.76 10.16 13.57
N CYS A 103 -0.90 9.94 12.57
CA CYS A 103 -0.02 8.80 12.48
C CYS A 103 1.37 9.29 12.05
N ALA A 104 2.37 9.18 12.91
CA ALA A 104 3.71 9.63 12.57
C ALA A 104 4.80 8.78 13.24
N GLU A 105 5.94 8.70 12.54
CA GLU A 105 7.19 8.18 13.06
C GLU A 105 8.36 9.03 12.58
N GLU A 106 9.44 9.03 13.32
CA GLU A 106 10.74 9.55 12.93
C GLU A 106 11.79 8.45 13.14
N ASP A 107 12.55 8.10 12.10
CA ASP A 107 13.53 7.01 12.09
C ASP A 107 12.95 5.66 12.59
N ALA A 108 11.72 5.38 12.18
CA ALA A 108 10.91 4.23 12.59
C ALA A 108 10.60 4.18 14.11
N LEU A 109 10.74 5.29 14.82
CA LEU A 109 10.40 5.43 16.23
C LEU A 109 9.12 6.25 16.42
N PRO A 110 8.33 5.97 17.48
CA PRO A 110 7.18 6.78 17.84
C PRO A 110 7.56 8.24 18.07
N VAL A 111 6.65 9.16 17.72
CA VAL A 111 6.79 10.59 18.00
C VAL A 111 5.98 10.91 19.26
N ASP A 112 6.59 11.62 20.21
CA ASP A 112 5.94 12.02 21.44
C ASP A 112 4.67 12.84 21.18
N GLY A 113 3.59 12.50 21.86
CA GLY A 113 2.30 13.17 21.72
C GLY A 113 1.48 12.71 20.49
N ILE A 114 2.00 11.84 19.63
CA ILE A 114 1.26 11.23 18.52
C ILE A 114 0.95 9.76 18.85
N PRO A 115 -0.36 9.39 18.93
CA PRO A 115 -0.73 8.08 19.46
C PRO A 115 -0.40 6.90 18.56
N ILE A 116 -0.29 7.11 17.23
CA ILE A 116 -0.07 6.07 16.24
C ILE A 116 1.32 6.20 15.62
N SER A 117 2.14 5.18 15.78
CA SER A 117 3.55 5.18 15.33
C SER A 117 3.75 4.55 13.95
N ASN A 118 2.88 4.80 13.00
CA ASN A 118 2.96 4.23 11.64
C ASN A 118 2.85 2.68 11.64
N SER A 119 1.94 2.13 12.44
CA SER A 119 1.73 0.68 12.61
C SER A 119 0.39 0.23 12.04
N PRO A 120 0.34 -0.67 11.06
CA PRO A 120 -0.91 -1.25 10.57
C PRO A 120 -1.67 -2.03 11.64
N THR A 121 -0.98 -2.61 12.64
CA THR A 121 -1.61 -3.22 13.81
C THR A 121 -2.43 -2.20 14.59
N GLN A 122 -1.87 -1.03 14.88
CA GLN A 122 -2.57 0.03 15.61
C GLN A 122 -3.73 0.62 14.80
N ILE A 123 -3.52 0.86 13.51
CA ILE A 123 -4.54 1.43 12.60
C ILE A 123 -5.75 0.50 12.50
N ARG A 124 -5.55 -0.80 12.40
CA ARG A 124 -6.63 -1.79 12.24
C ARG A 124 -7.62 -1.82 13.41
N GLU A 125 -7.19 -1.36 14.58
CA GLU A 125 -8.01 -1.37 15.81
C GLU A 125 -8.87 -0.11 15.97
N LEU A 126 -8.72 0.87 15.08
CA LEU A 126 -9.42 2.15 15.17
C LEU A 126 -10.73 2.16 14.37
N ASP A 127 -11.69 2.95 14.84
CA ASP A 127 -12.82 3.38 14.01
C ASP A 127 -12.36 4.47 13.04
N LEU A 128 -12.25 4.12 11.77
CA LEU A 128 -11.75 5.00 10.70
C LEU A 128 -12.86 5.49 9.78
N GLN A 129 -14.11 5.05 10.00
CA GLN A 129 -15.23 5.37 9.11
C GLN A 129 -15.40 6.88 8.89
N GLY A 130 -15.20 7.30 7.65
CA GLY A 130 -15.32 8.71 7.21
C GLY A 130 -14.22 9.65 7.71
N LYS A 131 -13.24 9.16 8.48
CA LYS A 131 -12.16 9.97 9.04
C LYS A 131 -11.06 10.26 8.02
N VAL A 132 -10.22 11.21 8.34
CA VAL A 132 -8.97 11.53 7.63
C VAL A 132 -7.81 10.99 8.45
N LEU A 133 -6.92 10.23 7.81
CA LEU A 133 -5.62 9.91 8.38
C LEU A 133 -4.62 10.98 7.94
N ILE A 134 -3.94 11.65 8.87
CA ILE A 134 -2.80 12.53 8.58
C ILE A 134 -1.55 11.73 8.90
N GLN A 135 -0.71 11.51 7.89
CA GLN A 135 0.42 10.60 8.00
C GLN A 135 1.74 11.28 7.65
N ARG A 136 2.73 11.04 8.51
CA ARG A 136 4.14 11.40 8.29
C ARG A 136 5.01 10.16 8.47
N SER A 137 5.94 9.92 7.55
CA SER A 137 6.94 8.86 7.68
C SER A 137 8.31 9.32 7.19
N THR A 138 9.36 8.62 7.65
CA THR A 138 10.76 8.95 7.31
C THR A 138 11.11 8.65 5.86
N ALA A 139 10.51 7.64 5.25
CA ALA A 139 10.81 7.23 3.88
C ALA A 139 9.64 7.46 2.92
N GLY A 140 8.50 6.79 3.11
CA GLY A 140 7.40 6.76 2.16
C GLY A 140 6.82 8.13 1.81
N THR A 141 6.48 8.96 2.83
CA THR A 141 5.93 10.30 2.58
C THR A 141 6.96 11.24 1.97
N GLN A 142 8.24 11.09 2.29
CA GLN A 142 9.33 11.91 1.71
C GLN A 142 9.57 11.56 0.25
N ALA A 143 9.64 10.26 -0.09
CA ALA A 143 9.80 9.81 -1.46
C ALA A 143 8.59 10.22 -2.31
N ALA A 144 7.36 10.07 -1.81
CA ALA A 144 6.15 10.52 -2.51
C ALA A 144 6.15 12.03 -2.79
N ALA A 145 6.56 12.83 -1.82
CA ALA A 145 6.66 14.29 -1.96
C ALA A 145 7.75 14.72 -2.97
N ALA A 146 8.77 13.90 -3.18
CA ALA A 146 9.89 14.20 -4.08
C ALA A 146 9.59 13.95 -5.57
N VAL A 147 8.58 13.12 -5.90
CA VAL A 147 8.17 12.88 -7.30
C VAL A 147 7.74 14.18 -7.96
N GLN A 148 8.16 14.43 -9.21
CA GLN A 148 7.86 15.67 -9.93
C GLN A 148 6.58 15.57 -10.78
N GLY A 149 6.19 14.36 -11.25
CA GLY A 149 4.99 14.12 -12.06
C GLY A 149 3.70 14.11 -11.25
N ASP A 150 2.56 14.01 -11.93
CA ASP A 150 1.23 14.00 -11.33
C ASP A 150 0.54 12.61 -11.39
N ASP A 151 1.02 11.70 -12.24
CA ASP A 151 0.49 10.33 -12.33
C ASP A 151 1.24 9.43 -11.35
N ILE A 152 0.83 9.50 -10.09
CA ILE A 152 1.53 8.87 -8.97
C ILE A 152 0.60 7.92 -8.23
N PHE A 153 1.11 6.74 -7.88
CA PHE A 153 0.49 5.80 -6.95
C PHE A 153 1.40 5.57 -5.75
N ALA A 154 0.81 5.40 -4.58
CA ALA A 154 1.46 4.79 -3.43
C ALA A 154 1.17 3.28 -3.42
N ALA A 155 2.12 2.46 -3.05
CA ALA A 155 1.94 1.01 -2.99
C ALA A 155 2.66 0.34 -1.83
N SER A 156 2.11 -0.80 -1.46
CA SER A 156 2.75 -1.83 -0.65
C SER A 156 2.29 -3.20 -1.13
N LEU A 157 2.81 -4.28 -0.57
CA LEU A 157 2.43 -5.64 -0.97
C LEU A 157 0.91 -5.87 -0.89
N VAL A 158 0.23 -5.31 0.11
CA VAL A 158 -1.19 -5.55 0.35
C VAL A 158 -2.13 -5.03 -0.76
N VAL A 159 -1.62 -4.17 -1.67
CA VAL A 159 -2.35 -3.62 -2.83
C VAL A 159 -1.59 -3.80 -4.14
N ALA A 160 -0.57 -4.68 -4.18
CA ALA A 160 0.40 -4.74 -5.26
C ALA A 160 -0.25 -5.09 -6.62
N ARG A 161 -1.13 -6.09 -6.67
CA ARG A 161 -1.84 -6.49 -7.89
C ARG A 161 -2.79 -5.41 -8.38
N ALA A 162 -3.58 -4.82 -7.50
CA ALA A 162 -4.49 -3.73 -7.85
C ALA A 162 -3.71 -2.52 -8.37
N THR A 163 -2.55 -2.20 -7.78
CA THR A 163 -1.66 -1.14 -8.27
C THR A 163 -1.13 -1.47 -9.68
N ALA A 164 -0.67 -2.70 -9.92
CA ALA A 164 -0.21 -3.13 -11.23
C ALA A 164 -1.32 -2.98 -12.31
N GLN A 165 -2.53 -3.39 -11.99
CA GLN A 165 -3.69 -3.26 -12.87
C GLN A 165 -4.05 -1.79 -13.13
N ALA A 166 -4.02 -0.94 -12.10
CA ALA A 166 -4.25 0.49 -12.26
C ALA A 166 -3.22 1.15 -13.18
N CYS A 167 -1.95 0.76 -13.05
CA CYS A 167 -0.87 1.22 -13.95
C CYS A 167 -1.11 0.76 -15.39
N LEU A 168 -1.52 -0.49 -15.62
CA LEU A 168 -1.85 -0.99 -16.96
C LEU A 168 -2.99 -0.22 -17.61
N LEU A 169 -4.01 0.17 -16.83
CA LEU A 169 -5.12 0.99 -17.33
C LEU A 169 -4.69 2.41 -17.75
N ARG A 170 -3.59 2.93 -17.21
CA ARG A 170 -2.98 4.20 -17.67
C ARG A 170 -2.27 4.04 -19.01
N ASN A 171 -1.95 2.81 -19.40
CA ASN A 171 -1.20 2.51 -20.62
C ASN A 171 0.09 3.35 -20.78
N PRO A 172 0.97 3.38 -19.77
CA PRO A 172 2.13 4.25 -19.80
C PRO A 172 3.20 3.70 -20.74
N ALA A 173 3.91 4.59 -21.45
CA ALA A 173 5.13 4.22 -22.17
C ALA A 173 6.28 3.85 -21.20
N THR A 174 6.32 4.54 -20.05
CA THR A 174 7.32 4.33 -18.98
C THR A 174 6.60 4.26 -17.62
N LEU A 175 6.99 3.28 -16.82
CA LEU A 175 6.58 3.10 -15.44
C LEU A 175 7.81 3.08 -14.55
N THR A 176 7.89 3.98 -13.56
CA THR A 176 8.96 3.97 -12.57
C THR A 176 8.44 3.41 -11.25
N LEU A 177 9.07 2.33 -10.78
CA LEU A 177 8.82 1.72 -9.47
C LEU A 177 9.90 2.20 -8.50
N VAL A 178 9.51 3.03 -7.55
CA VAL A 178 10.41 3.68 -6.58
C VAL A 178 10.30 2.99 -5.23
N ALA A 179 11.30 2.19 -4.84
CA ALA A 179 11.45 1.78 -3.46
C ALA A 179 11.73 3.00 -2.58
N SER A 180 10.93 3.27 -1.55
CA SER A 180 11.05 4.50 -0.74
C SER A 180 12.40 4.61 -0.02
N ALA A 181 13.01 3.47 0.29
CA ALA A 181 14.35 3.31 0.81
C ALA A 181 14.99 2.02 0.26
N ASP A 182 16.28 1.81 0.50
CA ASP A 182 16.97 0.58 0.08
C ASP A 182 16.64 -0.59 1.02
N HIS A 183 15.36 -0.96 1.06
CA HIS A 183 14.83 -2.06 1.86
C HIS A 183 14.41 -3.24 0.99
N ARG A 184 14.72 -4.46 1.45
CA ARG A 184 14.46 -5.71 0.72
C ARG A 184 12.98 -5.91 0.40
N GLU A 185 12.10 -5.55 1.31
CA GLU A 185 10.65 -5.66 1.13
C GLU A 185 10.10 -4.68 0.07
N ASP A 186 10.64 -3.46 -0.02
CA ASP A 186 10.23 -2.50 -1.03
C ASP A 186 10.65 -2.96 -2.42
N HIS A 187 11.88 -3.47 -2.56
CA HIS A 187 12.37 -4.07 -3.81
C HIS A 187 11.59 -5.33 -4.19
N ALA A 188 11.24 -6.19 -3.22
CA ALA A 188 10.39 -7.36 -3.47
C ALA A 188 9.01 -6.95 -3.99
N CYS A 189 8.39 -5.92 -3.41
CA CYS A 189 7.13 -5.38 -3.87
C CYS A 189 7.23 -4.78 -5.28
N ALA A 190 8.30 -4.04 -5.58
CA ALA A 190 8.57 -3.52 -6.93
C ALA A 190 8.69 -4.66 -7.95
N GLY A 191 9.45 -5.70 -7.62
CA GLY A 191 9.57 -6.92 -8.44
C GLY A 191 8.23 -7.64 -8.64
N TYR A 192 7.42 -7.71 -7.57
CA TYR A 192 6.08 -8.31 -7.63
C TYR A 192 5.17 -7.55 -8.59
N ILE A 193 5.09 -6.22 -8.47
CA ILE A 193 4.30 -5.36 -9.37
C ILE A 193 4.78 -5.51 -10.81
N ALA A 194 6.10 -5.49 -11.05
CA ALA A 194 6.68 -5.67 -12.38
C ALA A 194 6.33 -7.02 -12.99
N ALA A 195 6.38 -8.10 -12.23
CA ALA A 195 6.02 -9.45 -12.68
C ALA A 195 4.53 -9.52 -13.06
N VAL A 196 3.64 -8.97 -12.23
CA VAL A 196 2.19 -8.91 -12.55
C VAL A 196 1.94 -8.14 -13.86
N ILE A 197 2.63 -7.01 -14.07
CA ILE A 197 2.51 -6.21 -15.30
C ILE A 197 2.95 -7.00 -16.53
N ARG A 198 3.98 -7.84 -16.40
CA ARG A 198 4.45 -8.75 -17.48
C ARG A 198 3.58 -9.97 -17.69
N GLY A 199 2.52 -10.16 -16.88
CA GLY A 199 1.66 -11.35 -16.93
C GLY A 199 2.30 -12.58 -16.30
N GLU A 200 3.34 -12.42 -15.50
CA GLU A 200 4.02 -13.47 -14.76
C GLU A 200 3.30 -13.78 -13.44
N ALA A 201 3.54 -14.96 -12.88
CA ALA A 201 3.06 -15.37 -11.56
C ALA A 201 4.22 -15.28 -10.55
N PRO A 202 4.37 -14.15 -9.82
CA PRO A 202 5.47 -13.96 -8.89
C PRO A 202 5.35 -14.89 -7.67
N ASN A 203 6.47 -15.50 -7.27
CA ASN A 203 6.58 -16.26 -6.03
C ASN A 203 7.00 -15.31 -4.89
N LEU A 204 6.03 -14.81 -4.13
CA LEU A 204 6.27 -13.87 -3.05
C LEU A 204 7.20 -14.43 -1.97
N GLU A 205 7.09 -15.73 -1.63
CA GLU A 205 7.93 -16.38 -0.62
C GLU A 205 9.42 -16.31 -0.99
N ASP A 206 9.75 -16.59 -2.25
CA ASP A 206 11.12 -16.49 -2.74
C ASP A 206 11.61 -15.04 -2.75
N MET A 207 10.74 -14.09 -3.11
CA MET A 207 11.07 -12.67 -3.14
C MET A 207 11.34 -12.10 -1.74
N LEU A 208 10.64 -12.60 -0.71
CA LEU A 208 10.80 -12.15 0.68
C LEU A 208 11.88 -12.91 1.45
N ARG A 209 12.42 -14.01 0.92
CA ARG A 209 13.45 -14.81 1.63
C ARG A 209 14.64 -13.94 2.06
N PRO A 210 15.23 -13.05 1.21
CA PRO A 210 16.35 -12.20 1.60
C PRO A 210 16.04 -11.23 2.75
N LEU A 211 14.76 -10.84 2.94
CA LEU A 211 14.36 -9.99 4.05
C LEU A 211 14.51 -10.70 5.39
N ARG A 212 14.13 -11.99 5.46
CA ARG A 212 14.12 -12.77 6.70
C ARG A 212 15.51 -12.96 7.32
N ASP A 213 16.56 -12.83 6.51
CA ASP A 213 17.95 -12.94 6.95
C ASP A 213 18.51 -11.60 7.47
N THR A 214 17.73 -10.52 7.38
CA THR A 214 18.17 -9.19 7.85
C THR A 214 18.08 -9.05 9.37
N GLU A 215 18.97 -8.25 9.95
CA GLU A 215 18.90 -7.87 11.35
C GLU A 215 17.60 -7.08 11.66
N ARG A 216 17.19 -6.21 10.72
CA ARG A 216 15.94 -5.45 10.82
C ARG A 216 14.73 -6.36 11.03
N TYR A 217 14.58 -7.41 10.21
CA TYR A 217 13.48 -8.37 10.34
C TYR A 217 13.50 -9.07 11.70
N ARG A 218 14.67 -9.57 12.12
CA ARG A 218 14.82 -10.26 13.41
C ARG A 218 14.52 -9.35 14.60
N ARG A 219 14.94 -8.08 14.53
CA ARG A 219 14.67 -7.08 15.57
C ARG A 219 13.17 -6.79 15.71
N VAL A 220 12.44 -6.64 14.58
CA VAL A 220 10.98 -6.48 14.64
C VAL A 220 10.31 -7.74 15.16
N LEU A 221 10.69 -8.90 14.65
CA LEU A 221 10.12 -10.20 15.06
C LEU A 221 10.27 -10.46 16.55
N SER A 222 11.36 -10.04 17.16
CA SER A 222 11.61 -10.17 18.61
C SER A 222 10.79 -9.20 19.47
N GLY A 223 10.07 -8.23 18.87
CA GLY A 223 9.36 -7.18 19.59
C GLY A 223 10.28 -6.13 20.24
N ALA A 224 11.58 -6.14 19.93
CA ALA A 224 12.56 -5.23 20.54
C ALA A 224 12.58 -3.83 19.92
N TRP A 225 11.73 -3.55 18.94
CA TRP A 225 11.66 -2.24 18.30
C TRP A 225 10.46 -1.44 18.81
N PRO A 226 10.65 -0.32 19.53
CA PRO A 226 9.55 0.50 20.04
C PRO A 226 8.60 0.94 18.93
N GLY A 227 7.27 0.83 19.17
CA GLY A 227 6.25 1.23 18.21
C GLY A 227 6.20 0.40 16.90
N PHE A 228 6.92 -0.73 16.85
CA PHE A 228 6.92 -1.64 15.70
C PHE A 228 6.62 -3.08 16.18
N PRO A 229 5.36 -3.42 16.44
CA PRO A 229 5.00 -4.77 16.89
C PRO A 229 5.26 -5.82 15.80
N ALA A 230 5.57 -7.05 16.21
CA ALA A 230 5.84 -8.15 15.28
C ALA A 230 4.68 -8.47 14.33
N THR A 231 3.45 -8.21 14.76
CA THR A 231 2.24 -8.35 13.92
C THR A 231 2.22 -7.43 12.71
N ASP A 232 2.95 -6.33 12.72
CA ASP A 232 3.12 -5.47 11.54
C ASP A 232 3.80 -6.23 10.38
N LEU A 233 4.69 -7.20 10.66
CA LEU A 233 5.30 -8.03 9.63
C LEU A 233 4.26 -8.88 8.90
N GLU A 234 3.40 -9.57 9.64
CA GLU A 234 2.34 -10.40 9.08
C GLU A 234 1.39 -9.57 8.22
N LEU A 235 0.96 -8.41 8.74
CA LEU A 235 0.03 -7.51 8.05
C LEU A 235 0.64 -6.89 6.79
N SER A 236 1.93 -6.60 6.80
CA SER A 236 2.61 -5.92 5.69
C SER A 236 3.14 -6.86 4.61
N LEU A 237 3.52 -8.08 4.96
CA LEU A 237 4.16 -9.04 4.04
C LEU A 237 3.17 -9.99 3.35
N THR A 238 1.87 -9.72 3.45
CA THR A 238 0.82 -10.43 2.73
C THR A 238 0.51 -9.68 1.43
N ALA A 239 0.65 -10.32 0.26
CA ALA A 239 0.30 -9.68 -1.00
C ALA A 239 -1.21 -9.70 -1.28
N ASP A 240 -1.66 -8.69 -2.04
CA ASP A 240 -2.99 -8.64 -2.67
C ASP A 240 -4.16 -8.80 -1.69
N ARG A 241 -4.01 -8.22 -0.50
CA ARG A 241 -5.05 -8.27 0.54
C ARG A 241 -6.26 -7.40 0.18
N PHE A 242 -6.03 -6.33 -0.55
CA PHE A 242 -7.05 -5.36 -0.96
C PHE A 242 -7.06 -5.21 -2.47
N ASP A 243 -8.23 -4.95 -3.04
CA ASP A 243 -8.54 -4.89 -4.46
C ASP A 243 -8.62 -3.46 -5.02
N PHE A 244 -8.02 -2.50 -4.35
CA PHE A 244 -7.92 -1.11 -4.78
C PHE A 244 -6.47 -0.65 -4.93
N ALA A 245 -6.24 0.27 -5.84
CA ALA A 245 -4.99 1.02 -5.94
C ALA A 245 -5.10 2.36 -5.20
N MET A 246 -3.95 2.96 -4.88
CA MET A 246 -3.85 4.17 -4.08
C MET A 246 -3.25 5.34 -4.88
N PRO A 247 -4.04 6.05 -5.71
CA PRO A 247 -3.56 7.24 -6.41
C PRO A 247 -3.27 8.38 -5.44
N LEU A 248 -2.21 9.14 -5.77
CA LEU A 248 -1.80 10.36 -5.07
C LEU A 248 -2.14 11.59 -5.90
N ALA A 249 -2.68 12.61 -5.25
CA ALA A 249 -2.94 13.91 -5.86
C ALA A 249 -2.32 15.03 -5.00
N ARG A 250 -1.67 15.99 -5.65
CA ARG A 250 -1.11 17.16 -4.97
C ARG A 250 -2.22 18.07 -4.49
N GLN A 251 -2.08 18.55 -3.27
CA GLN A 251 -2.93 19.56 -2.66
C GLN A 251 -2.04 20.65 -2.04
N GLU A 252 -2.63 21.77 -1.67
CA GLU A 252 -1.90 22.80 -0.94
C GLU A 252 -1.49 22.27 0.45
N GLY A 253 -0.20 22.12 0.66
CA GLY A 253 0.39 21.70 1.94
C GLY A 253 0.46 20.18 2.17
N TYR A 254 -0.12 19.30 1.30
CA TYR A 254 -0.05 17.85 1.49
C TYR A 254 -0.26 17.07 0.19
N LEU A 255 0.02 15.77 0.21
CA LEU A 255 -0.42 14.83 -0.83
C LEU A 255 -1.67 14.09 -0.34
N ARG A 256 -2.73 14.14 -1.14
CA ARG A 256 -3.97 13.39 -0.88
C ARG A 256 -3.88 12.00 -1.49
N LEU A 257 -4.06 10.98 -0.68
CA LEU A 257 -4.12 9.58 -1.08
C LEU A 257 -5.53 9.06 -0.85
N THR A 258 -6.09 8.42 -1.87
CA THR A 258 -7.43 7.85 -1.89
C THR A 258 -7.40 6.45 -2.49
N THR A 259 -8.56 5.81 -2.63
CA THR A 259 -8.69 4.53 -3.34
C THR A 259 -9.21 4.71 -4.76
N THR A 260 -8.81 3.80 -5.65
CA THR A 260 -9.48 3.57 -6.92
C THR A 260 -9.67 2.07 -7.13
N THR A 261 -10.90 1.64 -7.36
CA THR A 261 -11.20 0.24 -7.65
C THR A 261 -10.74 -0.09 -9.06
N VAL A 262 -10.15 -1.26 -9.24
CA VAL A 262 -9.71 -1.78 -10.52
C VAL A 262 -10.62 -2.97 -10.85
N LEU A 263 -11.52 -2.76 -11.81
CA LEU A 263 -12.48 -3.77 -12.26
C LEU A 263 -11.87 -4.69 -13.32
#